data_6842d832ee4d388db9c72eca6327147e
#
_entry.id   6842d832ee4d388db9c72eca6327147e
#
_cell.length_a   1.000
_cell.length_b   1.000
_cell.length_c   1.000
_cell.angle_alpha   90.00
_cell.angle_beta   90.00
_cell.angle_gamma   90.00
#
_symmetry.space_group_name_H-M   'P 1'
#
loop_
_entity.id
_entity.type
_entity.pdbx_description
1 polymer ?
#
loop_
_entity_poly.entity_id
_entity_poly.type
_entity_poly.pdbx_seq_one_letter_code
_entity_poly.pdbx_strand_id
1 'polypeptide(L)'
;MSQKALRDLNALPGSERKIESANKGNLMKHISEIPNENTEECCRQNNAPLVSMPASENGAAKSGNEAGNEAGNVEIEYIDSEDLNGLEDVDMTLKTILTGLDSKDWVLVCETLNNVRRLSIFHKEAMLEMVGNVITLLVKSLKNPRSALCKTAIMTSADMFHAYNDQLIDFLDPLLVQLLLKASQDKKFVCEAAERALISMTTWVSPSLLLPKLQPYLKHRNPRVRAKASMCFSRSVPRLGIEGIKAYGIDNLIQTAASQLSDQLPESREAARTLLLELQSVYERSPEFTPSTTVSDSPEASSWEHFCQSKLSPINAQAVLRVTNISREALVIGS
;
A
#
# COMPACT_ATOMS: atom_id res chain seq x y z
N MET A 1 -6.60 -9.95 66.17
CA MET A 1 -7.75 -10.84 65.92
C MET A 1 -8.47 -10.29 64.71
N SER A 2 -8.60 -10.84 63.53
CA SER A 2 -8.67 -12.20 63.06
C SER A 2 -8.23 -12.24 61.57
N GLN A 3 -7.47 -13.26 61.21
CA GLN A 3 -7.16 -13.66 59.86
C GLN A 3 -8.38 -14.37 59.23
N LYS A 4 -8.63 -14.17 57.94
CA LYS A 4 -9.32 -15.09 56.99
C LYS A 4 -8.81 -14.79 55.61
N ALA A 5 -7.91 -15.57 55.11
CA ALA A 5 -8.01 -16.77 54.31
C ALA A 5 -8.48 -16.53 52.89
N LEU A 6 -7.49 -16.52 51.96
CA LEU A 6 -7.61 -16.67 50.49
C LEU A 6 -8.22 -18.06 50.17
N ARG A 7 -9.17 -18.09 49.28
CA ARG A 7 -9.67 -19.32 48.64
C ARG A 7 -9.29 -19.36 47.17
N ASP A 8 -8.63 -20.46 46.85
CA ASP A 8 -8.30 -20.90 45.48
C ASP A 8 -9.58 -21.17 44.68
N LEU A 9 -9.59 -20.64 43.44
CA LEU A 9 -10.57 -20.94 42.41
C LEU A 9 -9.87 -21.60 41.22
N ASN A 10 -9.49 -22.87 41.36
CA ASN A 10 -9.14 -23.77 40.27
C ASN A 10 -9.81 -25.13 40.51
N ALA A 11 -11.02 -25.31 39.98
CA ALA A 11 -11.60 -26.63 39.77
C ALA A 11 -12.69 -26.54 38.70
N LEU A 12 -12.42 -27.07 37.52
CA LEU A 12 -13.40 -27.39 36.48
C LEU A 12 -13.78 -28.84 36.58
N PRO A 13 -15.08 -29.22 36.55
CA PRO A 13 -15.49 -30.60 36.39
C PRO A 13 -15.65 -30.94 34.91
N GLY A 14 -15.08 -32.08 34.51
CA GLY A 14 -15.28 -32.69 33.22
C GLY A 14 -16.71 -33.26 33.05
N SER A 15 -17.20 -33.23 31.84
CA SER A 15 -18.40 -33.94 31.40
C SER A 15 -18.11 -34.69 30.11
N GLU A 16 -18.03 -35.99 30.24
CA GLU A 16 -18.07 -36.98 29.15
C GLU A 16 -19.45 -36.96 28.47
N ARG A 17 -19.51 -36.99 27.15
CA ARG A 17 -20.65 -37.54 26.40
C ARG A 17 -20.21 -38.39 25.23
N LYS A 18 -20.82 -39.55 25.21
CA LYS A 18 -20.68 -40.72 24.34
C LYS A 18 -20.98 -40.46 22.88
N ILE A 19 -20.26 -41.23 22.09
CA ILE A 19 -20.44 -41.52 20.66
C ILE A 19 -21.71 -42.36 20.46
N GLU A 20 -22.56 -42.01 19.51
CA GLU A 20 -23.44 -42.96 18.81
C GLU A 20 -23.45 -42.65 17.32
N SER A 21 -23.15 -43.69 16.57
CA SER A 21 -23.13 -43.76 15.11
C SER A 21 -24.52 -44.14 14.57
N ALA A 22 -24.95 -43.47 13.50
CA ALA A 22 -25.96 -44.07 12.61
C ALA A 22 -25.73 -43.58 11.16
N ASN A 23 -25.77 -44.58 10.32
CA ASN A 23 -25.48 -44.65 8.89
C ASN A 23 -26.68 -44.28 8.02
N LYS A 24 -26.42 -43.88 6.78
CA LYS A 24 -27.17 -44.02 5.51
C LYS A 24 -27.70 -42.78 4.84
N GLY A 25 -27.28 -42.68 3.58
CA GLY A 25 -28.11 -42.23 2.47
C GLY A 25 -27.44 -41.36 1.38
N ASN A 26 -27.03 -42.00 0.29
CA ASN A 26 -26.57 -41.43 -0.98
C ASN A 26 -27.52 -40.37 -1.53
N LEU A 27 -26.96 -39.27 -2.12
CA LEU A 27 -27.32 -38.88 -3.49
C LEU A 27 -26.25 -37.95 -4.12
N MET A 28 -25.76 -38.36 -5.29
CA MET A 28 -24.84 -37.61 -6.16
C MET A 28 -25.45 -36.34 -6.69
N LYS A 29 -24.61 -35.26 -6.80
CA LYS A 29 -24.57 -34.39 -7.99
C LYS A 29 -23.20 -33.71 -8.10
N HIS A 30 -22.59 -33.87 -9.27
CA HIS A 30 -21.40 -33.25 -9.81
C HIS A 30 -21.41 -31.75 -9.72
N ILE A 31 -20.29 -31.12 -9.29
CA ILE A 31 -19.75 -29.90 -9.86
C ILE A 31 -18.24 -29.89 -9.60
N SER A 32 -17.50 -29.59 -10.64
CA SER A 32 -16.06 -29.60 -10.89
C SER A 32 -15.17 -28.93 -9.84
N GLU A 33 -14.11 -29.66 -9.50
CA GLU A 33 -12.98 -29.26 -8.67
C GLU A 33 -11.99 -28.38 -9.45
N ILE A 34 -11.47 -27.34 -8.77
CA ILE A 34 -10.22 -26.65 -9.14
C ILE A 34 -9.25 -26.87 -7.96
N PRO A 35 -8.02 -27.37 -8.20
CA PRO A 35 -7.11 -27.75 -7.13
C PRO A 35 -6.45 -26.54 -6.48
N ASN A 36 -6.40 -26.57 -5.15
CA ASN A 36 -5.67 -25.63 -4.33
C ASN A 36 -4.49 -26.38 -3.69
N GLU A 37 -3.30 -26.22 -4.22
CA GLU A 37 -2.06 -26.67 -3.59
C GLU A 37 -1.35 -25.46 -2.97
N ASN A 38 -1.19 -25.50 -1.66
CA ASN A 38 -0.01 -25.06 -0.92
C ASN A 38 -0.20 -25.30 0.57
N THR A 39 0.24 -26.47 1.03
CA THR A 39 0.51 -26.80 2.42
C THR A 39 1.94 -26.41 2.75
N GLU A 40 2.12 -25.47 3.65
CA GLU A 40 3.40 -25.21 4.31
C GLU A 40 3.52 -26.07 5.58
N GLU A 41 4.49 -26.94 5.58
CA GLU A 41 4.89 -27.76 6.71
C GLU A 41 5.86 -27.00 7.62
N CYS A 42 5.49 -26.96 8.89
CA CYS A 42 6.20 -26.31 9.98
C CYS A 42 7.24 -27.28 10.57
N CYS A 43 8.54 -26.97 10.54
CA CYS A 43 9.57 -27.70 11.30
C CYS A 43 10.08 -26.88 12.48
N ARG A 44 10.03 -27.56 13.64
CA ARG A 44 10.41 -27.09 14.98
C ARG A 44 11.92 -27.15 15.22
N GLN A 45 12.38 -26.13 15.91
CA GLN A 45 13.40 -26.01 16.98
C GLN A 45 14.45 -27.12 17.20
N ASN A 46 15.71 -26.67 17.37
CA ASN A 46 16.52 -27.11 18.53
C ASN A 46 17.53 -26.04 18.97
N ASN A 47 17.66 -25.92 20.31
CA ASN A 47 18.43 -24.95 21.09
C ASN A 47 19.88 -25.38 21.37
N ALA A 48 20.75 -24.34 21.48
CA ALA A 48 21.83 -24.05 22.45
C ALA A 48 23.22 -24.70 22.25
N PRO A 49 24.33 -24.20 22.92
CA PRO A 49 24.53 -22.94 23.62
C PRO A 49 25.81 -22.12 23.23
N LEU A 50 25.97 -20.96 23.87
CA LEU A 50 27.04 -19.99 23.83
C LEU A 50 28.48 -20.52 24.12
N VAL A 51 29.47 -19.95 23.41
CA VAL A 51 30.83 -19.67 23.97
C VAL A 51 31.35 -18.36 23.34
N SER A 52 32.01 -17.58 24.20
CA SER A 52 32.47 -16.20 24.10
C SER A 52 33.73 -15.94 23.26
N MET A 53 33.74 -14.73 22.69
CA MET A 53 34.74 -13.76 22.20
C MET A 53 36.27 -14.10 22.26
N PRO A 54 37.18 -13.47 21.44
CA PRO A 54 37.39 -12.01 21.38
C PRO A 54 37.63 -11.38 19.99
N ALA A 55 37.63 -10.05 19.99
CA ALA A 55 37.74 -9.11 18.88
C ALA A 55 39.10 -9.10 18.16
N SER A 56 39.09 -8.78 16.85
CA SER A 56 40.16 -8.00 16.20
C SER A 56 39.69 -7.44 14.84
N GLU A 57 40.28 -6.33 14.47
CA GLU A 57 39.92 -5.30 13.51
C GLU A 57 40.08 -5.64 12.01
N ASN A 58 39.33 -4.85 11.19
CA ASN A 58 39.61 -4.37 9.82
C ASN A 58 39.53 -5.33 8.63
N GLY A 59 38.67 -4.96 7.71
CA GLY A 59 38.78 -5.38 6.30
C GLY A 59 37.46 -5.43 5.55
N ALA A 60 37.34 -4.60 4.53
CA ALA A 60 36.33 -4.44 3.54
C ALA A 60 35.40 -5.66 3.26
N ALA A 61 34.11 -5.47 3.42
CA ALA A 61 33.10 -6.48 3.14
C ALA A 61 32.74 -6.51 1.65
N LYS A 62 33.21 -7.55 0.97
CA LYS A 62 32.58 -8.08 -0.25
C LYS A 62 31.41 -8.95 0.17
N SER A 63 30.20 -8.59 -0.27
CA SER A 63 28.99 -9.40 -0.12
C SER A 63 29.11 -10.70 -0.90
N GLY A 64 29.05 -11.82 -0.18
CA GLY A 64 29.09 -13.17 -0.74
C GLY A 64 27.78 -13.56 -1.38
N ASN A 65 27.90 -14.09 -2.59
CA ASN A 65 26.88 -14.79 -3.38
C ASN A 65 26.59 -16.16 -2.78
N GLU A 66 25.32 -16.49 -2.62
CA GLU A 66 24.90 -17.90 -2.58
C GLU A 66 24.52 -18.36 -3.99
N ALA A 67 25.16 -19.45 -4.38
CA ALA A 67 25.12 -20.07 -5.68
C ALA A 67 23.82 -20.88 -5.90
N GLY A 68 23.33 -20.85 -7.12
CA GLY A 68 22.31 -21.76 -7.63
C GLY A 68 21.86 -21.43 -9.04
N ASN A 69 22.47 -22.07 -10.02
CA ASN A 69 22.18 -22.20 -11.44
C ASN A 69 22.98 -21.32 -12.41
N GLU A 70 23.91 -21.98 -13.06
CA GLU A 70 24.63 -21.53 -14.24
C GLU A 70 23.67 -21.47 -15.47
N ALA A 71 23.13 -20.30 -15.69
CA ALA A 71 22.76 -19.79 -17.01
C ALA A 71 23.21 -18.35 -17.01
N GLY A 72 24.15 -17.97 -17.88
CA GLY A 72 24.90 -16.73 -17.97
C GLY A 72 24.29 -15.57 -17.19
N ASN A 73 25.00 -15.09 -16.19
CA ASN A 73 24.57 -13.99 -15.34
C ASN A 73 24.59 -12.69 -16.15
N VAL A 74 23.51 -12.42 -16.91
CA VAL A 74 23.30 -11.12 -17.54
C VAL A 74 22.89 -10.19 -16.42
N GLU A 75 23.83 -9.39 -15.95
CA GLU A 75 23.58 -8.34 -14.97
C GLU A 75 22.81 -7.22 -15.66
N ILE A 76 21.54 -7.03 -15.29
CA ILE A 76 20.74 -5.93 -15.81
C ILE A 76 21.06 -4.69 -15.00
N GLU A 77 21.54 -3.67 -15.68
CA GLU A 77 21.73 -2.35 -15.14
C GLU A 77 20.38 -1.66 -14.93
N TYR A 78 20.17 -1.14 -13.72
CA TYR A 78 19.00 -0.30 -13.38
C TYR A 78 19.34 1.16 -13.63
N ILE A 79 18.88 1.68 -14.76
CA ILE A 79 19.12 3.07 -15.15
C ILE A 79 18.08 3.94 -14.47
N ASP A 80 18.51 4.94 -13.71
CA ASP A 80 17.59 5.91 -13.13
C ASP A 80 16.95 6.80 -14.23
N SER A 81 15.78 7.37 -13.95
CA SER A 81 15.00 8.09 -14.97
C SER A 81 15.75 9.32 -15.51
N GLU A 82 16.59 9.93 -14.67
CA GLU A 82 17.42 11.09 -15.01
C GLU A 82 18.60 10.74 -15.93
N ASP A 83 19.04 9.46 -15.92
CA ASP A 83 20.17 8.97 -16.72
C ASP A 83 19.71 8.36 -18.05
N LEU A 84 18.41 8.30 -18.32
CA LEU A 84 17.88 7.80 -19.57
C LEU A 84 18.11 8.81 -20.70
N ASN A 85 18.70 8.35 -21.79
CA ASN A 85 18.84 9.12 -23.01
C ASN A 85 17.64 8.93 -23.95
N GLY A 86 17.39 9.90 -24.82
CA GLY A 86 16.36 9.80 -25.85
C GLY A 86 16.61 8.64 -26.84
N LEU A 87 15.60 8.30 -27.63
CA LEU A 87 15.67 7.26 -28.64
C LEU A 87 16.19 7.84 -29.96
N GLU A 88 17.05 7.10 -30.66
CA GLU A 88 17.54 7.46 -31.98
C GLU A 88 16.47 7.29 -33.07
N ASP A 89 15.67 6.20 -32.96
CA ASP A 89 14.59 5.90 -33.90
C ASP A 89 13.31 5.57 -33.13
N VAL A 90 12.43 6.57 -32.99
CA VAL A 90 11.15 6.47 -32.29
C VAL A 90 10.18 5.57 -33.06
N ASP A 91 10.12 5.68 -34.40
CA ASP A 91 9.15 4.96 -35.22
C ASP A 91 9.43 3.45 -35.21
N MET A 92 10.71 3.06 -35.32
CA MET A 92 11.10 1.65 -35.19
C MET A 92 10.82 1.12 -33.79
N THR A 93 11.10 1.89 -32.76
CA THR A 93 10.82 1.51 -31.38
C THR A 93 9.32 1.29 -31.17
N LEU A 94 8.45 2.19 -31.62
CA LEU A 94 7.00 2.05 -31.53
C LEU A 94 6.49 0.78 -32.23
N LYS A 95 7.00 0.46 -33.40
CA LYS A 95 6.62 -0.77 -34.15
C LYS A 95 6.98 -2.05 -33.41
N THR A 96 8.05 -2.04 -32.63
CA THR A 96 8.59 -3.27 -31.99
C THR A 96 8.21 -3.37 -30.50
N ILE A 97 7.66 -2.30 -29.89
CA ILE A 97 7.50 -2.24 -28.44
C ILE A 97 6.57 -3.33 -27.88
N LEU A 98 5.42 -3.57 -28.51
CA LEU A 98 4.47 -4.58 -28.02
C LEU A 98 5.01 -6.00 -28.16
N THR A 99 5.71 -6.29 -29.29
CA THR A 99 6.33 -7.60 -29.51
C THR A 99 7.52 -7.83 -28.57
N GLY A 100 8.31 -6.79 -28.30
CA GLY A 100 9.41 -6.84 -27.33
C GLY A 100 8.92 -7.07 -25.90
N LEU A 101 7.86 -6.37 -25.46
CA LEU A 101 7.24 -6.55 -24.14
C LEU A 101 6.62 -7.94 -23.96
N ASP A 102 6.12 -8.58 -25.02
CA ASP A 102 5.53 -9.93 -24.99
C ASP A 102 6.54 -11.07 -25.22
N SER A 103 7.82 -10.74 -25.40
CA SER A 103 8.89 -11.69 -25.63
C SER A 103 9.02 -12.72 -24.50
N LYS A 104 9.52 -13.93 -24.86
CA LYS A 104 9.93 -14.95 -23.88
C LYS A 104 11.32 -14.66 -23.30
N ASP A 105 12.13 -13.88 -24.00
CA ASP A 105 13.41 -13.41 -23.51
C ASP A 105 13.21 -12.25 -22.53
N TRP A 106 13.44 -12.54 -21.26
CA TRP A 106 13.25 -11.56 -20.19
C TRP A 106 14.24 -10.38 -20.25
N VAL A 107 15.42 -10.55 -20.85
CA VAL A 107 16.40 -9.48 -21.06
C VAL A 107 15.85 -8.50 -22.08
N LEU A 108 15.36 -9.00 -23.21
CA LEU A 108 14.70 -8.17 -24.21
C LEU A 108 13.47 -7.43 -23.65
N VAL A 109 12.71 -8.08 -22.75
CA VAL A 109 11.58 -7.40 -22.08
C VAL A 109 12.09 -6.25 -21.20
N CYS A 110 13.19 -6.42 -20.46
CA CYS A 110 13.78 -5.33 -19.65
C CYS A 110 14.27 -4.16 -20.52
N GLU A 111 14.94 -4.45 -21.63
CA GLU A 111 15.37 -3.43 -22.60
C GLU A 111 14.18 -2.68 -23.19
N THR A 112 13.14 -3.44 -23.57
CA THR A 112 11.90 -2.84 -24.11
C THR A 112 11.16 -2.00 -23.05
N LEU A 113 11.16 -2.41 -21.78
CA LEU A 113 10.63 -1.61 -20.68
C LEU A 113 11.41 -0.29 -20.52
N ASN A 114 12.73 -0.31 -20.65
CA ASN A 114 13.52 0.92 -20.66
C ASN A 114 13.19 1.80 -21.88
N ASN A 115 12.85 1.21 -23.03
CA ASN A 115 12.37 1.97 -24.19
C ASN A 115 10.98 2.58 -23.94
N VAL A 116 10.07 1.87 -23.24
CA VAL A 116 8.80 2.47 -22.76
C VAL A 116 9.07 3.69 -21.87
N ARG A 117 10.05 3.61 -20.97
CA ARG A 117 10.43 4.75 -20.11
C ARG A 117 10.93 5.92 -20.94
N ARG A 118 11.83 5.68 -21.91
CA ARG A 118 12.32 6.72 -22.82
C ARG A 118 11.20 7.36 -23.63
N LEU A 119 10.29 6.55 -24.20
CA LEU A 119 9.10 7.08 -24.88
C LEU A 119 8.23 7.92 -23.95
N SER A 120 8.00 7.45 -22.73
CA SER A 120 7.19 8.20 -21.74
C SER A 120 7.82 9.54 -21.38
N ILE A 121 9.14 9.61 -21.25
CA ILE A 121 9.85 10.82 -20.84
C ILE A 121 10.02 11.81 -22.01
N PHE A 122 10.42 11.34 -23.19
CA PHE A 122 10.85 12.17 -24.30
C PHE A 122 9.84 12.27 -25.44
N HIS A 123 8.95 11.28 -25.59
CA HIS A 123 8.05 11.13 -26.74
C HIS A 123 6.65 10.65 -26.35
N LYS A 124 6.11 11.17 -25.24
CA LYS A 124 4.86 10.68 -24.62
C LYS A 124 3.68 10.64 -25.60
N GLU A 125 3.55 11.62 -26.48
CA GLU A 125 2.45 11.72 -27.44
C GLU A 125 2.46 10.57 -28.44
N ALA A 126 3.66 10.13 -28.85
CA ALA A 126 3.83 9.07 -29.83
C ALA A 126 3.35 7.69 -29.32
N MET A 127 3.36 7.48 -27.99
CA MET A 127 2.93 6.21 -27.39
C MET A 127 1.48 6.24 -26.88
N LEU A 128 0.79 7.36 -26.92
CA LEU A 128 -0.49 7.57 -26.25
C LEU A 128 -1.57 6.55 -26.67
N GLU A 129 -1.70 6.27 -27.97
CA GLU A 129 -2.69 5.33 -28.49
C GLU A 129 -2.48 3.88 -28.05
N MET A 130 -1.25 3.51 -27.70
CA MET A 130 -0.93 2.14 -27.29
C MET A 130 -0.72 1.98 -25.77
N VAL A 131 -0.88 3.03 -24.98
CA VAL A 131 -0.68 3.02 -23.51
C VAL A 131 -1.44 1.88 -22.84
N GLY A 132 -2.69 1.62 -23.20
CA GLY A 132 -3.48 0.53 -22.62
C GLY A 132 -2.88 -0.86 -22.87
N ASN A 133 -2.37 -1.11 -24.08
CA ASN A 133 -1.70 -2.36 -24.44
C ASN A 133 -0.36 -2.49 -23.69
N VAL A 134 0.41 -1.41 -23.62
CA VAL A 134 1.66 -1.36 -22.85
C VAL A 134 1.41 -1.68 -21.38
N ILE A 135 0.39 -1.07 -20.74
CA ILE A 135 0.04 -1.35 -19.35
C ILE A 135 -0.34 -2.83 -19.14
N THR A 136 -1.06 -3.44 -20.08
CA THR A 136 -1.42 -4.85 -19.98
C THR A 136 -0.17 -5.74 -19.92
N LEU A 137 0.83 -5.48 -20.76
CA LEU A 137 2.10 -6.21 -20.78
C LEU A 137 3.02 -5.83 -19.61
N LEU A 138 2.96 -4.58 -19.16
CA LEU A 138 3.64 -4.11 -17.94
C LEU A 138 3.13 -4.87 -16.71
N VAL A 139 1.82 -5.05 -16.56
CA VAL A 139 1.20 -5.84 -15.48
C VAL A 139 1.66 -7.30 -15.54
N LYS A 140 1.82 -7.89 -16.72
CA LYS A 140 2.41 -9.22 -16.89
C LYS A 140 3.86 -9.27 -16.38
N SER A 141 4.66 -8.25 -16.68
CA SER A 141 6.04 -8.12 -16.20
C SER A 141 6.14 -7.92 -14.69
N LEU A 142 5.22 -7.17 -14.07
CA LEU A 142 5.10 -7.02 -12.62
C LEU A 142 4.82 -8.35 -11.89
N LYS A 143 4.09 -9.27 -12.52
CA LYS A 143 3.80 -10.60 -11.95
C LYS A 143 4.96 -11.58 -12.11
N ASN A 144 5.97 -11.25 -12.90
CA ASN A 144 7.09 -12.16 -13.17
C ASN A 144 7.89 -12.46 -11.87
N PRO A 145 8.31 -13.70 -11.63
CA PRO A 145 9.11 -14.08 -10.47
C PRO A 145 10.55 -13.52 -10.49
N ARG A 146 11.07 -13.16 -11.68
CA ARG A 146 12.40 -12.55 -11.81
C ARG A 146 12.40 -11.13 -11.25
N SER A 147 13.15 -10.94 -10.18
CA SER A 147 13.18 -9.65 -9.47
C SER A 147 13.71 -8.50 -10.33
N ALA A 148 14.64 -8.78 -11.25
CA ALA A 148 15.18 -7.79 -12.17
C ALA A 148 14.09 -7.25 -13.10
N LEU A 149 13.38 -8.13 -13.79
CA LEU A 149 12.27 -7.74 -14.66
C LEU A 149 11.16 -7.02 -13.88
N CYS A 150 10.81 -7.54 -12.70
CA CYS A 150 9.80 -6.91 -11.85
C CYS A 150 10.20 -5.49 -11.43
N LYS A 151 11.47 -5.27 -11.02
CA LYS A 151 11.95 -3.93 -10.63
C LYS A 151 11.94 -2.98 -11.82
N THR A 152 12.41 -3.39 -13.00
CA THR A 152 12.36 -2.57 -14.21
C THR A 152 10.92 -2.18 -14.56
N ALA A 153 9.96 -3.13 -14.46
CA ALA A 153 8.54 -2.86 -14.68
C ALA A 153 7.96 -1.86 -13.65
N ILE A 154 8.40 -1.92 -12.39
CA ILE A 154 8.01 -0.96 -11.36
C ILE A 154 8.55 0.45 -11.68
N MET A 155 9.81 0.56 -12.09
CA MET A 155 10.41 1.83 -12.51
C MET A 155 9.67 2.42 -13.73
N THR A 156 9.34 1.56 -14.70
CA THR A 156 8.51 1.95 -15.85
C THR A 156 7.14 2.50 -15.42
N SER A 157 6.50 1.87 -14.44
CA SER A 157 5.22 2.36 -13.90
C SER A 157 5.35 3.77 -13.32
N ALA A 158 6.43 4.06 -12.60
CA ALA A 158 6.68 5.38 -12.02
C ALA A 158 6.83 6.47 -13.08
N ASP A 159 7.57 6.19 -14.16
CA ASP A 159 7.77 7.14 -15.27
C ASP A 159 6.47 7.34 -16.06
N MET A 160 5.68 6.27 -16.25
CA MET A 160 4.37 6.38 -16.90
C MET A 160 3.39 7.24 -16.08
N PHE A 161 3.37 7.14 -14.73
CA PHE A 161 2.55 8.03 -13.90
C PHE A 161 2.93 9.48 -14.09
N HIS A 162 4.21 9.77 -14.15
CA HIS A 162 4.71 11.12 -14.39
C HIS A 162 4.31 11.65 -15.78
N ALA A 163 4.43 10.82 -16.82
CA ALA A 163 4.18 11.24 -18.19
C ALA A 163 2.69 11.40 -18.54
N TYR A 164 1.87 10.43 -18.12
CA TYR A 164 0.48 10.33 -18.58
C TYR A 164 -0.57 10.75 -17.54
N ASN A 165 -0.20 10.91 -16.30
CA ASN A 165 -1.07 11.43 -15.22
C ASN A 165 -2.47 10.74 -15.21
N ASP A 166 -3.54 11.52 -15.36
CA ASP A 166 -4.93 11.06 -15.32
C ASP A 166 -5.33 10.19 -16.53
N GLN A 167 -4.59 10.22 -17.62
CA GLN A 167 -4.84 9.38 -18.80
C GLN A 167 -4.68 7.88 -18.49
N LEU A 168 -4.01 7.53 -17.38
CA LEU A 168 -3.86 6.14 -16.93
C LEU A 168 -5.06 5.62 -16.12
N ILE A 169 -6.04 6.45 -15.78
CA ILE A 169 -7.07 6.10 -14.79
C ILE A 169 -7.90 4.88 -15.18
N ASP A 170 -8.19 4.72 -16.46
CA ASP A 170 -8.99 3.60 -16.98
C ASP A 170 -8.22 2.27 -16.93
N PHE A 171 -6.89 2.33 -16.91
CA PHE A 171 -6.00 1.18 -16.86
C PHE A 171 -5.36 0.98 -15.48
N LEU A 172 -5.70 1.83 -14.50
CA LEU A 172 -5.01 1.89 -13.22
C LEU A 172 -5.24 0.64 -12.35
N ASP A 173 -6.46 0.08 -12.33
CA ASP A 173 -6.83 -0.96 -11.36
C ASP A 173 -5.90 -2.18 -11.37
N PRO A 174 -5.58 -2.83 -12.52
CA PRO A 174 -4.66 -3.95 -12.56
C PRO A 174 -3.22 -3.56 -12.21
N LEU A 175 -2.81 -2.31 -12.49
CA LEU A 175 -1.48 -1.79 -12.15
C LEU A 175 -1.37 -1.52 -10.65
N LEU A 176 -2.36 -0.83 -10.07
CA LEU A 176 -2.42 -0.48 -8.65
C LEU A 176 -2.33 -1.71 -7.75
N VAL A 177 -3.13 -2.75 -8.05
CA VAL A 177 -3.10 -3.96 -7.22
C VAL A 177 -1.73 -4.62 -7.24
N GLN A 178 -1.04 -4.67 -8.40
CA GLN A 178 0.30 -5.24 -8.45
C GLN A 178 1.33 -4.38 -7.69
N LEU A 179 1.30 -3.07 -7.81
CA LEU A 179 2.19 -2.18 -7.08
C LEU A 179 1.99 -2.28 -5.56
N LEU A 180 0.73 -2.31 -5.09
CA LEU A 180 0.42 -2.52 -3.67
C LEU A 180 0.94 -3.87 -3.16
N LEU A 181 0.78 -4.96 -3.95
CA LEU A 181 1.29 -6.27 -3.61
C LEU A 181 2.83 -6.29 -3.58
N LYS A 182 3.50 -5.65 -4.54
CA LYS A 182 4.97 -5.59 -4.58
C LYS A 182 5.55 -4.73 -3.46
N ALA A 183 4.91 -3.63 -3.11
CA ALA A 183 5.26 -2.80 -1.96
C ALA A 183 5.02 -3.49 -0.60
N SER A 184 4.34 -4.65 -0.59
CA SER A 184 4.01 -5.42 0.61
C SER A 184 4.86 -6.70 0.77
N GLN A 185 5.85 -6.93 -0.10
CA GLN A 185 6.73 -8.10 -0.09
C GLN A 185 7.94 -7.94 0.82
N ASP A 186 8.68 -9.03 1.04
CA ASP A 186 9.86 -9.04 1.91
C ASP A 186 11.15 -8.63 1.17
N LYS A 187 11.20 -8.74 -0.17
CA LYS A 187 12.37 -8.32 -0.94
C LYS A 187 12.52 -6.80 -0.92
N LYS A 188 13.40 -6.31 -0.07
CA LYS A 188 13.58 -4.89 0.25
C LYS A 188 13.69 -4.00 -0.99
N PHE A 189 14.58 -4.31 -1.94
CA PHE A 189 14.81 -3.48 -3.13
C PHE A 189 13.60 -3.43 -4.10
N VAL A 190 12.75 -4.48 -4.13
CA VAL A 190 11.49 -4.49 -4.89
C VAL A 190 10.43 -3.69 -4.18
N CYS A 191 10.33 -3.86 -2.86
CA CYS A 191 9.41 -3.13 -1.99
C CYS A 191 9.65 -1.62 -2.08
N GLU A 192 10.89 -1.18 -1.91
CA GLU A 192 11.28 0.24 -2.00
C GLU A 192 11.02 0.84 -3.39
N ALA A 193 11.29 0.08 -4.46
CA ALA A 193 10.96 0.52 -5.82
C ALA A 193 9.44 0.70 -6.00
N ALA A 194 8.64 -0.25 -5.51
CA ALA A 194 7.19 -0.18 -5.59
C ALA A 194 6.61 0.97 -4.74
N GLU A 195 7.19 1.25 -3.57
CA GLU A 195 6.81 2.42 -2.78
C GLU A 195 7.09 3.73 -3.54
N ARG A 196 8.24 3.86 -4.19
CA ARG A 196 8.54 5.02 -5.04
C ARG A 196 7.54 5.17 -6.18
N ALA A 197 7.15 4.07 -6.83
CA ALA A 197 6.13 4.10 -7.87
C ALA A 197 4.75 4.51 -7.34
N LEU A 198 4.35 4.05 -6.15
CA LEU A 198 3.12 4.48 -5.47
C LEU A 198 3.19 5.98 -5.08
N ILE A 199 4.35 6.47 -4.65
CA ILE A 199 4.57 7.90 -4.39
C ILE A 199 4.43 8.70 -5.68
N SER A 200 5.05 8.26 -6.79
CA SER A 200 4.89 8.89 -8.11
C SER A 200 3.42 8.93 -8.52
N MET A 201 2.69 7.83 -8.39
CA MET A 201 1.24 7.78 -8.65
C MET A 201 0.47 8.82 -7.84
N THR A 202 0.70 8.91 -6.52
CA THR A 202 0.01 9.89 -5.66
C THR A 202 0.43 11.33 -5.95
N THR A 203 1.56 11.54 -6.59
CA THR A 203 2.05 12.88 -6.99
C THR A 203 1.44 13.34 -8.31
N TRP A 204 1.23 12.44 -9.25
CA TRP A 204 0.90 12.83 -10.62
C TRP A 204 -0.55 12.57 -11.00
N VAL A 205 -1.21 11.56 -10.43
CA VAL A 205 -2.64 11.29 -10.68
C VAL A 205 -3.50 12.18 -9.79
N SER A 206 -4.60 12.70 -10.34
CA SER A 206 -5.55 13.55 -9.63
C SER A 206 -6.20 12.81 -8.45
N PRO A 207 -6.20 13.39 -7.25
CA PRO A 207 -6.73 12.74 -6.05
C PRO A 207 -8.21 12.35 -6.16
N SER A 208 -9.02 13.19 -6.83
CA SER A 208 -10.45 12.92 -7.04
C SER A 208 -10.72 11.61 -7.79
N LEU A 209 -9.83 11.25 -8.71
CA LEU A 209 -9.89 10.00 -9.48
C LEU A 209 -9.23 8.82 -8.73
N LEU A 210 -8.18 9.11 -7.97
CA LEU A 210 -7.39 8.10 -7.30
C LEU A 210 -8.02 7.58 -6.01
N LEU A 211 -8.62 8.44 -5.18
CA LEU A 211 -9.17 8.06 -3.87
C LEU A 211 -10.24 6.97 -3.95
N PRO A 212 -11.21 7.01 -4.91
CA PRO A 212 -12.17 5.91 -5.06
C PRO A 212 -11.52 4.57 -5.38
N LYS A 213 -10.41 4.58 -6.13
CA LYS A 213 -9.65 3.37 -6.48
C LYS A 213 -8.82 2.82 -5.30
N LEU A 214 -8.38 3.67 -4.37
CA LEU A 214 -7.66 3.27 -3.16
C LEU A 214 -8.58 2.74 -2.06
N GLN A 215 -9.82 3.24 -1.98
CA GLN A 215 -10.78 2.93 -0.92
C GLN A 215 -10.96 1.42 -0.62
N PRO A 216 -11.09 0.51 -1.61
CA PRO A 216 -11.22 -0.92 -1.35
C PRO A 216 -10.02 -1.52 -0.64
N TYR A 217 -8.81 -1.02 -0.91
CA TYR A 217 -7.57 -1.55 -0.35
C TYR A 217 -7.33 -1.15 1.10
N LEU A 218 -8.02 -0.11 1.61
CA LEU A 218 -8.01 0.24 3.04
C LEU A 218 -8.64 -0.83 3.92
N LYS A 219 -9.43 -1.73 3.34
CA LYS A 219 -10.06 -2.89 4.00
C LYS A 219 -9.50 -4.23 3.53
N HIS A 220 -8.38 -4.23 2.81
CA HIS A 220 -7.77 -5.44 2.26
C HIS A 220 -7.34 -6.40 3.39
N ARG A 221 -7.49 -7.73 3.17
CA ARG A 221 -7.15 -8.76 4.18
C ARG A 221 -5.70 -8.72 4.66
N ASN A 222 -4.76 -8.41 3.76
CA ASN A 222 -3.34 -8.29 4.09
C ASN A 222 -3.07 -6.91 4.72
N PRO A 223 -2.57 -6.85 5.98
CA PRO A 223 -2.31 -5.59 6.67
C PRO A 223 -1.22 -4.75 6.00
N ARG A 224 -0.22 -5.35 5.36
CA ARG A 224 0.81 -4.61 4.63
C ARG A 224 0.22 -3.87 3.42
N VAL A 225 -0.73 -4.48 2.71
CA VAL A 225 -1.45 -3.82 1.60
C VAL A 225 -2.29 -2.66 2.14
N ARG A 226 -2.99 -2.84 3.28
CA ARG A 226 -3.73 -1.74 3.92
C ARG A 226 -2.80 -0.58 4.28
N ALA A 227 -1.62 -0.86 4.83
CA ALA A 227 -0.65 0.16 5.19
C ALA A 227 -0.18 0.98 3.97
N LYS A 228 0.12 0.32 2.85
CA LYS A 228 0.50 1.02 1.61
C LYS A 228 -0.66 1.81 1.00
N ALA A 229 -1.88 1.26 1.04
CA ALA A 229 -3.08 1.99 0.62
C ALA A 229 -3.36 3.20 1.53
N SER A 230 -3.22 3.07 2.85
CA SER A 230 -3.38 4.18 3.81
C SER A 230 -2.36 5.29 3.58
N MET A 231 -1.10 4.94 3.31
CA MET A 231 -0.05 5.90 2.92
C MET A 231 -0.44 6.65 1.65
N CYS A 232 -0.87 5.95 0.59
CA CYS A 232 -1.31 6.57 -0.65
C CYS A 232 -2.53 7.49 -0.43
N PHE A 233 -3.51 7.03 0.34
CA PHE A 233 -4.73 7.78 0.66
C PHE A 233 -4.41 9.07 1.41
N SER A 234 -3.62 8.98 2.47
CA SER A 234 -3.18 10.13 3.28
C SER A 234 -2.40 11.16 2.48
N ARG A 235 -1.55 10.73 1.54
CA ARG A 235 -0.78 11.61 0.65
C ARG A 235 -1.66 12.31 -0.40
N SER A 236 -2.76 11.68 -0.81
CA SER A 236 -3.62 12.20 -1.87
C SER A 236 -4.61 13.25 -1.35
N VAL A 237 -5.16 13.07 -0.14
CA VAL A 237 -6.23 13.95 0.39
C VAL A 237 -5.82 15.44 0.44
N PRO A 238 -4.64 15.85 0.95
CA PRO A 238 -4.26 17.26 0.98
C PRO A 238 -4.24 17.93 -0.41
N ARG A 239 -3.98 17.14 -1.45
CA ARG A 239 -3.94 17.60 -2.85
C ARG A 239 -5.33 17.85 -3.46
N LEU A 240 -6.41 17.45 -2.79
CA LEU A 240 -7.78 17.80 -3.19
C LEU A 240 -8.04 19.32 -3.08
N GLY A 241 -7.35 19.99 -2.15
CA GLY A 241 -7.69 21.35 -1.77
C GLY A 241 -9.03 21.40 -1.02
N ILE A 242 -9.43 22.61 -0.59
CA ILE A 242 -10.65 22.82 0.22
C ILE A 242 -11.90 22.37 -0.55
N GLU A 243 -12.04 22.81 -1.79
CA GLU A 243 -13.21 22.46 -2.63
C GLU A 243 -13.31 20.95 -2.90
N GLY A 244 -12.19 20.30 -3.16
CA GLY A 244 -12.17 18.85 -3.37
C GLY A 244 -12.47 18.05 -2.10
N ILE A 245 -12.01 18.50 -0.93
CA ILE A 245 -12.34 17.91 0.38
C ILE A 245 -13.84 18.08 0.66
N LYS A 246 -14.41 19.24 0.34
CA LYS A 246 -15.85 19.51 0.46
C LYS A 246 -16.67 18.61 -0.48
N ALA A 247 -16.27 18.51 -1.74
CA ALA A 247 -16.93 17.66 -2.73
C ALA A 247 -16.85 16.17 -2.40
N TYR A 248 -15.74 15.68 -1.87
CA TYR A 248 -15.56 14.29 -1.43
C TYR A 248 -16.34 14.01 -0.13
N GLY A 249 -16.52 15.02 0.72
CA GLY A 249 -17.14 14.97 2.03
C GLY A 249 -16.10 14.78 3.14
N ILE A 250 -15.88 15.82 3.94
CA ILE A 250 -14.94 15.78 5.07
C ILE A 250 -15.31 14.73 6.10
N ASP A 251 -16.60 14.45 6.28
CA ASP A 251 -17.15 13.40 7.16
C ASP A 251 -16.77 12.00 6.67
N ASN A 252 -16.79 11.74 5.36
CA ASN A 252 -16.31 10.48 4.78
C ASN A 252 -14.80 10.30 4.99
N LEU A 253 -14.04 11.36 4.84
CA LEU A 253 -12.58 11.35 5.04
C LEU A 253 -12.21 11.08 6.50
N ILE A 254 -12.88 11.75 7.46
CA ILE A 254 -12.62 11.54 8.89
C ILE A 254 -13.03 10.13 9.34
N GLN A 255 -14.17 9.60 8.86
CA GLN A 255 -14.59 8.22 9.13
C GLN A 255 -13.56 7.21 8.61
N THR A 256 -13.07 7.43 7.38
CA THR A 256 -12.03 6.60 6.78
C THR A 256 -10.75 6.63 7.63
N ALA A 257 -10.25 7.80 7.98
CA ALA A 257 -9.06 7.97 8.79
C ALA A 257 -9.24 7.36 10.19
N ALA A 258 -10.37 7.61 10.85
CA ALA A 258 -10.69 7.06 12.18
C ALA A 258 -10.66 5.51 12.17
N SER A 259 -11.17 4.89 11.10
CA SER A 259 -11.15 3.43 10.96
C SER A 259 -9.73 2.85 10.89
N GLN A 260 -8.76 3.61 10.39
CA GLN A 260 -7.36 3.18 10.25
C GLN A 260 -6.53 3.41 11.53
N LEU A 261 -7.00 4.21 12.49
CA LEU A 261 -6.29 4.42 13.78
C LEU A 261 -6.12 3.13 14.60
N SER A 262 -7.01 2.17 14.41
CA SER A 262 -6.97 0.86 15.08
C SER A 262 -6.36 -0.25 14.20
N ASP A 263 -5.75 0.10 13.05
CA ASP A 263 -5.15 -0.90 12.18
C ASP A 263 -3.98 -1.64 12.85
N GLN A 264 -3.74 -2.87 12.40
CA GLN A 264 -2.72 -3.76 12.94
C GLN A 264 -1.31 -3.18 12.81
N LEU A 265 -0.98 -2.55 11.68
CA LEU A 265 0.36 -2.01 11.41
C LEU A 265 0.49 -0.54 11.83
N PRO A 266 1.65 -0.17 12.39
CA PRO A 266 1.91 1.21 12.80
C PRO A 266 1.89 2.19 11.63
N GLU A 267 2.31 1.78 10.43
CA GLU A 267 2.33 2.61 9.22
C GLU A 267 0.92 3.06 8.81
N SER A 268 -0.08 2.18 8.91
CA SER A 268 -1.49 2.54 8.69
C SER A 268 -1.95 3.58 9.71
N ARG A 269 -1.62 3.36 10.98
CA ARG A 269 -2.02 4.27 12.06
C ARG A 269 -1.36 5.63 11.93
N GLU A 270 -0.10 5.67 11.49
CA GLU A 270 0.63 6.93 11.26
C GLU A 270 0.05 7.70 10.07
N ALA A 271 -0.24 7.03 8.96
CA ALA A 271 -0.92 7.63 7.82
C ALA A 271 -2.28 8.22 8.23
N ALA A 272 -3.03 7.52 9.09
CA ALA A 272 -4.30 8.01 9.62
C ALA A 272 -4.12 9.24 10.51
N ARG A 273 -3.11 9.28 11.39
CA ARG A 273 -2.80 10.45 12.23
C ARG A 273 -2.47 11.67 11.37
N THR A 274 -1.58 11.51 10.40
CA THR A 274 -1.21 12.59 9.48
C THR A 274 -2.43 13.14 8.76
N LEU A 275 -3.30 12.26 8.26
CA LEU A 275 -4.54 12.66 7.59
C LEU A 275 -5.49 13.41 8.52
N LEU A 276 -5.68 12.97 9.76
CA LEU A 276 -6.56 13.61 10.71
C LEU A 276 -6.09 15.01 11.10
N LEU A 277 -4.78 15.21 11.28
CA LEU A 277 -4.20 16.52 11.55
C LEU A 277 -4.41 17.49 10.39
N GLU A 278 -4.27 17.02 9.16
CA GLU A 278 -4.56 17.82 7.97
C GLU A 278 -6.04 18.18 7.87
N LEU A 279 -6.95 17.23 8.10
CA LEU A 279 -8.40 17.47 8.07
C LEU A 279 -8.83 18.45 9.17
N GLN A 280 -8.27 18.35 10.38
CA GLN A 280 -8.48 19.32 11.44
C GLN A 280 -8.03 20.71 11.00
N SER A 281 -6.81 20.83 10.47
CA SER A 281 -6.27 22.10 10.01
C SER A 281 -7.12 22.74 8.91
N VAL A 282 -7.65 21.94 7.98
CA VAL A 282 -8.56 22.40 6.92
C VAL A 282 -9.90 22.85 7.52
N TYR A 283 -10.47 22.06 8.44
CA TYR A 283 -11.73 22.38 9.13
C TYR A 283 -11.64 23.71 9.87
N GLU A 284 -10.59 23.92 10.65
CA GLU A 284 -10.40 25.12 11.48
C GLU A 284 -10.09 26.39 10.67
N ARG A 285 -9.42 26.23 9.52
CA ARG A 285 -9.07 27.37 8.63
C ARG A 285 -10.19 27.80 7.68
N SER A 286 -11.17 26.93 7.44
CA SER A 286 -12.16 27.17 6.39
C SER A 286 -13.54 27.42 6.98
N PRO A 287 -14.10 28.64 6.86
CA PRO A 287 -15.44 28.96 7.36
C PRO A 287 -16.55 28.15 6.68
N GLU A 288 -16.24 27.50 5.58
CA GLU A 288 -17.19 26.68 4.83
C GLU A 288 -17.59 25.38 5.55
N PHE A 289 -16.77 24.89 6.47
CA PHE A 289 -17.04 23.69 7.28
C PHE A 289 -17.65 24.03 8.63
N THR A 290 -17.56 25.29 9.07
CA THR A 290 -18.21 25.75 10.29
C THR A 290 -19.64 26.19 9.99
N PRO A 291 -20.67 25.72 10.74
CA PRO A 291 -22.03 26.17 10.53
C PRO A 291 -22.12 27.70 10.66
N SER A 292 -22.71 28.36 9.66
CA SER A 292 -23.04 29.77 9.72
C SER A 292 -24.18 29.94 10.73
N THR A 293 -23.82 30.14 12.00
CA THR A 293 -24.80 30.43 13.06
C THR A 293 -25.32 31.85 12.90
N THR A 294 -26.49 31.98 12.33
CA THR A 294 -27.36 33.13 12.54
C THR A 294 -27.76 33.15 14.01
N VAL A 295 -27.24 34.14 14.71
CA VAL A 295 -27.74 34.67 15.99
C VAL A 295 -28.19 33.65 17.06
N SER A 296 -27.36 33.50 18.10
CA SER A 296 -27.68 32.95 19.42
C SER A 296 -27.32 31.50 19.79
N ASP A 297 -26.27 30.91 19.29
CA ASP A 297 -25.77 29.68 19.90
C ASP A 297 -24.27 29.77 20.25
N SER A 298 -23.90 29.15 21.37
CA SER A 298 -22.57 29.19 21.94
C SER A 298 -21.47 28.84 20.95
N PRO A 299 -20.27 29.44 21.07
CA PRO A 299 -19.12 29.17 20.18
C PRO A 299 -18.65 27.70 20.20
N GLU A 300 -19.21 26.87 21.08
CA GLU A 300 -18.93 25.43 21.20
C GLU A 300 -19.52 24.60 20.05
N ALA A 301 -20.62 25.05 19.42
CA ALA A 301 -21.32 24.29 18.39
C ALA A 301 -20.54 24.15 17.05
N SER A 302 -19.55 25.03 16.79
CA SER A 302 -18.71 25.02 15.59
C SER A 302 -17.32 24.41 15.80
N SER A 303 -17.07 23.78 16.96
CA SER A 303 -15.76 23.23 17.29
C SER A 303 -15.49 21.91 16.55
N TRP A 304 -14.20 21.66 16.25
CA TRP A 304 -13.74 20.37 15.73
C TRP A 304 -14.20 19.19 16.59
N GLU A 305 -14.23 19.38 17.92
CA GLU A 305 -14.67 18.37 18.86
C GLU A 305 -16.15 18.00 18.65
N HIS A 306 -17.02 18.99 18.57
CA HIS A 306 -18.45 18.77 18.30
C HIS A 306 -18.67 18.10 16.94
N PHE A 307 -17.92 18.53 15.91
CA PHE A 307 -17.97 17.90 14.60
C PHE A 307 -17.60 16.41 14.68
N CYS A 308 -16.48 16.06 15.33
CA CYS A 308 -16.06 14.67 15.50
C CYS A 308 -17.11 13.84 16.25
N GLN A 309 -17.68 14.37 17.32
CA GLN A 309 -18.71 13.69 18.12
C GLN A 309 -20.01 13.48 17.34
N SER A 310 -20.38 14.40 16.46
CA SER A 310 -21.58 14.30 15.61
C SER A 310 -21.44 13.33 14.44
N LYS A 311 -20.21 13.13 13.91
CA LYS A 311 -19.96 12.37 12.69
C LYS A 311 -19.37 10.98 12.90
N LEU A 312 -18.86 10.69 14.09
CA LEU A 312 -18.18 9.44 14.42
C LEU A 312 -18.90 8.70 15.57
N SER A 313 -18.66 7.39 15.66
CA SER A 313 -19.01 6.65 16.87
C SER A 313 -18.23 7.19 18.08
N PRO A 314 -18.76 7.07 19.31
CA PRO A 314 -18.08 7.60 20.52
C PRO A 314 -16.61 7.12 20.66
N ILE A 315 -16.34 5.85 20.33
CA ILE A 315 -14.99 5.28 20.40
C ILE A 315 -14.07 5.94 19.36
N ASN A 316 -14.55 6.09 18.13
CA ASN A 316 -13.77 6.71 17.05
C ASN A 316 -13.57 8.21 17.30
N ALA A 317 -14.59 8.92 17.77
CA ALA A 317 -14.49 10.33 18.13
C ALA A 317 -13.42 10.54 19.20
N GLN A 318 -13.45 9.76 20.29
CA GLN A 318 -12.43 9.81 21.33
C GLN A 318 -11.02 9.51 20.79
N ALA A 319 -10.88 8.53 19.90
CA ALA A 319 -9.59 8.19 19.31
C ALA A 319 -9.05 9.34 18.43
N VAL A 320 -9.89 9.96 17.62
CA VAL A 320 -9.54 11.12 16.78
C VAL A 320 -9.15 12.31 17.66
N LEU A 321 -9.97 12.67 18.65
CA LEU A 321 -9.71 13.81 19.53
C LEU A 321 -8.42 13.63 20.33
N ARG A 322 -8.10 12.42 20.75
CA ARG A 322 -6.80 12.14 21.41
C ARG A 322 -5.62 12.45 20.49
N VAL A 323 -5.70 12.14 19.20
CA VAL A 323 -4.65 12.44 18.22
C VAL A 323 -4.53 13.94 17.98
N THR A 324 -5.65 14.62 17.78
CA THR A 324 -5.68 16.03 17.40
C THR A 324 -5.40 16.98 18.58
N ASN A 325 -5.78 16.64 19.80
CA ASN A 325 -5.53 17.46 20.99
C ASN A 325 -4.08 17.38 21.47
N ILE A 326 -3.43 16.20 21.42
CA ILE A 326 -2.00 16.06 21.78
C ILE A 326 -1.13 16.96 20.88
N SER A 327 -1.42 17.04 19.59
CA SER A 327 -0.67 17.90 18.66
C SER A 327 -0.89 19.40 18.98
N ARG A 328 -2.08 19.78 19.45
CA ARG A 328 -2.38 21.16 19.84
C ARG A 328 -1.60 21.58 21.08
N GLU A 329 -1.53 20.72 22.10
CA GLU A 329 -0.75 20.97 23.31
C GLU A 329 0.75 21.06 23.01
N ALA A 330 1.29 20.22 22.13
CA ALA A 330 2.69 20.26 21.74
C ALA A 330 3.08 21.56 21.02
N LEU A 331 2.19 22.16 20.22
CA LEU A 331 2.41 23.44 19.55
C LEU A 331 2.39 24.64 20.52
N VAL A 332 1.57 24.55 21.59
CA VAL A 332 1.47 25.63 22.61
C VAL A 332 2.67 25.64 23.55
N ILE A 333 3.30 24.49 23.82
CA ILE A 333 4.48 24.37 24.69
C ILE A 333 5.78 24.75 23.94
N GLY A 334 5.78 24.70 22.61
CA GLY A 334 6.96 24.99 21.76
C GLY A 334 7.03 26.43 21.23
N SER A 335 6.07 27.30 21.56
CA SER A 335 6.03 28.72 21.21
C SER A 335 6.32 29.57 22.44
#